data_f8f1f5e4fe83f1a755e7d31633b97ff4
#
_entry.id   f8f1f5e4fe83f1a755e7d31633b97ff4
#
_cell.length_a   1.000
_cell.length_b   1.000
_cell.length_c   1.000
_cell.angle_alpha   90.00
_cell.angle_beta   90.00
_cell.angle_gamma   90.00
#
_symmetry.space_group_name_H-M   'P 1'
#
loop_
_entity.id
_entity.type
_entity.pdbx_description
1 polymer ?
#
loop_
_entity_poly.entity_id
_entity_poly.type
_entity_poly.pdbx_seq_one_letter_code
_entity_poly.pdbx_strand_id
1 'polypeptide(L)'
;MRRRTFLHLAAPVFAQTQKPLAATQWTQWGGPHRNFQTEAAGVKDQWPATGPRGVWKRPLGEGYSSPAVENNVLYTIYGKPGEEVVLACDAGTGKTLWEHATPMTFKSDAPEMGNGPYSTPLIAGDRIFTTGVAGRLQSIDKKSGKLLWTQNLWQDHKGTRLMYGYSSSPIAFRDTVIVPVGGPGKAVMAFRQHDGSVAWARNDFGNAYSSPLLIDVDGLEQMVFLMDGAVFAVNPHNGDLQWRVPFQASYGIAVATPVWGPGNLLFVSAEYDAGAKVIHLQRDGLRTTATERWASNRLRLHHGNAMRIDDTIYFSSGGKGSVALLSAVDVPSGKVLWQDRSIAKATFVWADKKLITLDGDGNLMLVLPSPQGFKVVSKAELMTSLSWTPPTLVGTRLYLRDRRTMMALDLG
;
A
#
# COMPACT_ATOMS: atom_id res chain seq x y z
N MET A 1 -50.79 -9.18 -44.88
CA MET A 1 -49.49 -8.72 -44.31
C MET A 1 -49.54 -8.84 -42.77
N ARG A 2 -48.92 -9.87 -42.19
CA ARG A 2 -48.85 -10.06 -40.74
C ARG A 2 -47.48 -9.55 -40.26
N ARG A 3 -47.46 -8.48 -39.44
CA ARG A 3 -46.26 -7.99 -38.77
C ARG A 3 -45.90 -8.95 -37.65
N ARG A 4 -44.67 -9.49 -37.67
CA ARG A 4 -44.08 -10.26 -36.61
C ARG A 4 -43.33 -9.26 -35.68
N THR A 5 -43.79 -9.16 -34.45
CA THR A 5 -43.12 -8.42 -33.36
C THR A 5 -42.06 -9.34 -32.77
N PHE A 6 -40.79 -8.96 -32.86
CA PHE A 6 -39.71 -9.64 -32.16
C PHE A 6 -39.63 -9.06 -30.75
N LEU A 7 -39.94 -9.87 -29.75
CA LEU A 7 -39.61 -9.58 -28.35
C LEU A 7 -38.13 -9.92 -28.15
N HIS A 8 -37.29 -8.89 -27.87
CA HIS A 8 -35.99 -9.09 -27.35
C HIS A 8 -36.10 -9.35 -25.83
N LEU A 9 -35.93 -10.60 -25.42
CA LEU A 9 -35.68 -10.97 -24.03
C LEU A 9 -34.26 -10.54 -23.66
N ALA A 10 -34.15 -9.47 -22.87
CA ALA A 10 -32.91 -9.11 -22.21
C ALA A 10 -32.66 -10.12 -21.07
N ALA A 11 -31.59 -10.89 -21.18
CA ALA A 11 -31.13 -11.75 -20.09
C ALA A 11 -30.68 -10.88 -18.90
N PRO A 12 -31.03 -11.22 -17.65
CA PRO A 12 -30.57 -10.49 -16.50
C PRO A 12 -29.05 -10.68 -16.37
N VAL A 13 -28.31 -9.58 -16.43
CA VAL A 13 -26.92 -9.53 -16.03
C VAL A 13 -26.90 -9.72 -14.51
N PHE A 14 -26.56 -10.92 -14.06
CA PHE A 14 -26.24 -11.16 -12.67
C PHE A 14 -24.96 -10.38 -12.35
N ALA A 15 -25.10 -9.25 -11.68
CA ALA A 15 -24.01 -8.62 -10.97
C ALA A 15 -23.51 -9.67 -9.96
N GLN A 16 -22.34 -10.23 -10.20
CA GLN A 16 -21.63 -11.00 -9.17
C GLN A 16 -21.28 -10.00 -8.06
N THR A 17 -22.09 -9.98 -7.02
CA THR A 17 -21.73 -9.37 -5.75
C THR A 17 -20.48 -10.11 -5.28
N GLN A 18 -19.31 -9.47 -5.39
CA GLN A 18 -18.10 -9.95 -4.74
C GLN A 18 -18.46 -10.20 -3.28
N LYS A 19 -18.34 -11.47 -2.85
CA LYS A 19 -18.44 -11.83 -1.45
C LYS A 19 -17.49 -10.93 -0.68
N PRO A 20 -17.90 -10.28 0.43
CA PRO A 20 -16.97 -9.50 1.25
C PRO A 20 -15.75 -10.38 1.52
N LEU A 21 -14.56 -9.90 1.14
CA LEU A 21 -13.30 -10.57 1.46
C LEU A 21 -13.26 -10.64 2.98
N ALA A 22 -13.42 -11.85 3.51
CA ALA A 22 -13.55 -12.05 4.93
C ALA A 22 -12.35 -11.43 5.65
N ALA A 23 -12.57 -10.95 6.88
CA ALA A 23 -11.58 -10.43 7.84
C ALA A 23 -10.35 -11.38 8.09
N THR A 24 -10.18 -12.39 7.25
CA THR A 24 -9.23 -13.50 7.36
C THR A 24 -8.08 -13.45 6.37
N GLN A 25 -7.96 -12.38 5.56
CA GLN A 25 -6.93 -12.29 4.53
C GLN A 25 -6.38 -10.86 4.43
N TRP A 26 -5.09 -10.76 4.08
CA TRP A 26 -4.37 -9.52 3.80
C TRP A 26 -3.45 -9.74 2.60
N THR A 27 -4.03 -9.77 1.40
CA THR A 27 -3.36 -10.33 0.21
C THR A 27 -2.46 -9.35 -0.54
N GLN A 28 -2.38 -8.09 -0.11
CA GLN A 28 -1.65 -7.04 -0.81
C GLN A 28 -1.29 -5.88 0.12
N TRP A 29 -0.54 -4.92 -0.39
CA TRP A 29 -0.26 -3.64 0.25
C TRP A 29 -1.56 -2.95 0.68
N GLY A 30 -1.63 -2.51 1.94
CA GLY A 30 -2.82 -1.85 2.48
C GLY A 30 -4.01 -2.75 2.70
N GLY A 31 -3.85 -4.08 2.63
CA GLY A 31 -4.88 -5.06 2.92
C GLY A 31 -5.95 -5.24 1.85
N PRO A 32 -7.12 -5.76 2.22
CA PRO A 32 -8.16 -6.15 1.25
C PRO A 32 -8.55 -5.03 0.29
N HIS A 33 -8.64 -3.80 0.81
CA HIS A 33 -9.11 -2.62 0.07
C HIS A 33 -7.99 -1.63 -0.27
N ARG A 34 -6.71 -1.97 -0.01
CA ARG A 34 -5.53 -1.09 -0.17
C ARG A 34 -5.63 0.25 0.58
N ASN A 35 -6.39 0.30 1.66
CA ASN A 35 -6.64 1.48 2.47
C ASN A 35 -6.26 1.30 3.95
N PHE A 36 -5.61 0.17 4.30
CA PHE A 36 -5.22 -0.22 5.65
C PHE A 36 -6.40 -0.41 6.62
N GLN A 37 -7.58 -0.68 6.07
CA GLN A 37 -8.78 -0.99 6.84
C GLN A 37 -9.17 -2.46 6.65
N THR A 38 -9.74 -3.05 7.68
CA THR A 38 -10.25 -4.42 7.65
C THR A 38 -11.51 -4.53 8.50
N GLU A 39 -12.39 -5.44 8.11
CA GLU A 39 -13.60 -5.80 8.86
C GLU A 39 -13.31 -6.73 10.05
N ALA A 40 -12.04 -6.89 10.43
CA ALA A 40 -11.64 -7.67 11.60
C ALA A 40 -12.33 -7.12 12.85
N ALA A 41 -12.86 -8.04 13.68
CA ALA A 41 -13.54 -7.74 14.93
C ALA A 41 -12.97 -8.58 16.06
N GLY A 42 -13.32 -8.23 17.31
CA GLY A 42 -12.85 -8.93 18.50
C GLY A 42 -11.47 -8.48 18.98
N VAL A 43 -11.01 -7.30 18.52
CA VAL A 43 -9.82 -6.66 19.07
C VAL A 43 -10.15 -6.15 20.46
N LYS A 44 -9.42 -6.62 21.50
CA LYS A 44 -9.59 -6.17 22.89
C LYS A 44 -9.47 -4.66 23.01
N ASP A 45 -10.23 -4.08 23.93
CA ASP A 45 -10.22 -2.64 24.19
C ASP A 45 -8.92 -2.16 24.83
N GLN A 46 -8.18 -3.06 25.47
CA GLN A 46 -6.88 -2.75 26.07
C GLN A 46 -6.06 -4.01 26.31
N TRP A 47 -4.75 -3.84 26.43
CA TRP A 47 -3.80 -4.86 26.86
C TRP A 47 -2.87 -4.31 27.95
N PRO A 48 -2.14 -5.18 28.72
CA PRO A 48 -1.19 -4.75 29.74
C PRO A 48 0.00 -3.98 29.13
N ALA A 49 0.77 -3.28 29.94
CA ALA A 49 1.95 -2.51 29.49
C ALA A 49 3.02 -3.39 28.81
N THR A 50 3.02 -4.69 29.06
CA THR A 50 3.86 -5.68 28.36
C THR A 50 3.41 -5.97 26.92
N GLY A 51 2.27 -5.41 26.50
CA GLY A 51 1.68 -5.60 25.19
C GLY A 51 0.65 -6.72 25.10
N PRO A 52 0.10 -6.95 23.91
CA PRO A 52 -0.78 -8.07 23.62
C PRO A 52 -0.04 -9.40 23.76
N ARG A 53 -0.81 -10.50 23.83
CA ARG A 53 -0.25 -11.85 23.91
C ARG A 53 0.66 -12.15 22.72
N GLY A 54 1.94 -12.41 22.96
CA GLY A 54 2.90 -12.85 21.95
C GLY A 54 2.54 -14.26 21.46
N VAL A 55 2.62 -14.47 20.15
CA VAL A 55 2.42 -15.77 19.53
C VAL A 55 3.73 -16.37 19.08
N TRP A 56 4.49 -15.61 18.31
CA TRP A 56 5.86 -15.94 17.94
C TRP A 56 6.64 -14.65 17.61
N LYS A 57 7.96 -14.73 17.72
CA LYS A 57 8.94 -13.71 17.30
C LYS A 57 10.10 -14.42 16.63
N ARG A 58 10.55 -13.88 15.50
CA ARG A 58 11.72 -14.42 14.79
C ARG A 58 12.60 -13.32 14.25
N PRO A 59 13.92 -13.54 14.15
CA PRO A 59 14.79 -12.70 13.35
C PRO A 59 14.39 -12.81 11.88
N LEU A 60 14.56 -11.69 11.17
CA LEU A 60 14.37 -11.57 9.74
C LEU A 60 15.56 -10.79 9.19
N GLY A 61 15.87 -10.94 7.91
CA GLY A 61 16.87 -10.08 7.27
C GLY A 61 16.36 -8.64 7.09
N GLU A 62 17.22 -7.78 6.61
CA GLU A 62 16.90 -6.36 6.40
C GLU A 62 15.64 -6.13 5.57
N GLY A 63 14.98 -4.98 5.79
CA GLY A 63 13.91 -4.48 4.93
C GLY A 63 12.64 -4.07 5.66
N TYR A 64 11.70 -3.57 4.86
CA TYR A 64 10.45 -2.95 5.33
C TYR A 64 9.20 -3.50 4.63
N SER A 65 9.33 -4.62 3.90
CA SER A 65 8.20 -5.27 3.22
C SER A 65 7.14 -5.71 4.23
N SER A 66 5.92 -5.18 4.14
CA SER A 66 4.81 -5.62 4.98
C SER A 66 4.46 -7.08 4.70
N PRO A 67 4.04 -7.86 5.70
CA PRO A 67 3.52 -9.19 5.48
C PRO A 67 2.21 -9.18 4.67
N ALA A 68 2.10 -10.08 3.69
CA ALA A 68 0.83 -10.47 3.08
C ALA A 68 0.42 -11.84 3.63
N VAL A 69 -0.87 -12.04 3.91
CA VAL A 69 -1.35 -13.26 4.57
C VAL A 69 -2.59 -13.80 3.88
N GLU A 70 -2.57 -15.08 3.56
CA GLU A 70 -3.72 -15.82 3.04
C GLU A 70 -3.69 -17.28 3.51
N ASN A 71 -4.82 -17.83 3.93
CA ASN A 71 -4.98 -19.23 4.29
C ASN A 71 -3.91 -19.74 5.29
N ASN A 72 -3.62 -18.96 6.34
CA ASN A 72 -2.60 -19.22 7.36
C ASN A 72 -1.15 -19.29 6.81
N VAL A 73 -0.88 -18.76 5.63
CA VAL A 73 0.47 -18.60 5.11
C VAL A 73 0.78 -17.10 5.01
N LEU A 74 1.93 -16.72 5.56
CA LEU A 74 2.45 -15.36 5.55
C LEU A 74 3.59 -15.26 4.54
N TYR A 75 3.57 -14.22 3.71
CA TYR A 75 4.58 -13.91 2.71
C TYR A 75 5.17 -12.52 2.96
N THR A 76 6.50 -12.40 2.88
CA THR A 76 7.23 -11.13 2.96
C THR A 76 8.53 -11.22 2.20
N ILE A 77 9.22 -10.08 2.01
CA ILE A 77 10.51 -10.02 1.34
C ILE A 77 11.53 -9.46 2.33
N TYR A 78 12.74 -10.00 2.35
CA TYR A 78 13.84 -9.49 3.16
C TYR A 78 15.19 -9.60 2.46
N GLY A 79 16.16 -8.78 2.87
CA GLY A 79 17.50 -8.75 2.33
C GLY A 79 18.49 -9.55 3.18
N LYS A 80 19.36 -10.30 2.50
CA LYS A 80 20.62 -10.86 3.02
C LYS A 80 21.80 -10.23 2.27
N PRO A 81 23.04 -10.36 2.74
CA PRO A 81 24.20 -9.90 1.97
C PRO A 81 24.21 -10.50 0.55
N GLY A 82 24.06 -9.66 -0.47
CA GLY A 82 24.07 -10.06 -1.89
C GLY A 82 22.78 -10.70 -2.40
N GLU A 83 21.74 -10.84 -1.58
CA GLU A 83 20.49 -11.49 -1.96
C GLU A 83 19.27 -10.77 -1.43
N GLU A 84 18.19 -10.89 -2.17
CA GLU A 84 16.81 -10.57 -1.77
C GLU A 84 16.02 -11.87 -1.72
N VAL A 85 15.29 -12.10 -0.63
CA VAL A 85 14.61 -13.37 -0.35
C VAL A 85 13.12 -13.15 -0.17
N VAL A 86 12.32 -13.86 -0.93
CA VAL A 86 10.88 -14.01 -0.70
C VAL A 86 10.67 -15.18 0.24
N LEU A 87 10.05 -14.93 1.38
CA LEU A 87 9.74 -15.89 2.42
C LEU A 87 8.27 -16.26 2.41
N ALA A 88 7.95 -17.54 2.48
CA ALA A 88 6.67 -18.04 2.96
C ALA A 88 6.86 -18.74 4.29
N CYS A 89 6.04 -18.41 5.28
CA CYS A 89 6.03 -19.09 6.57
C CYS A 89 4.60 -19.35 7.04
N ASP A 90 4.45 -20.35 7.91
CA ASP A 90 3.19 -20.59 8.62
C ASP A 90 2.87 -19.40 9.51
N ALA A 91 1.71 -18.79 9.30
CA ALA A 91 1.32 -17.55 9.97
C ALA A 91 1.04 -17.74 11.47
N GLY A 92 0.68 -18.95 11.88
CA GLY A 92 0.42 -19.30 13.29
C GLY A 92 1.69 -19.57 14.11
N THR A 93 2.78 -20.03 13.46
CA THR A 93 4.00 -20.49 14.16
C THR A 93 5.26 -19.74 13.76
N GLY A 94 5.24 -19.01 12.65
CA GLY A 94 6.41 -18.35 12.08
C GLY A 94 7.43 -19.30 11.44
N LYS A 95 7.14 -20.61 11.32
CA LYS A 95 8.05 -21.59 10.71
C LYS A 95 8.12 -21.39 9.19
N THR A 96 9.34 -21.37 8.64
CA THR A 96 9.57 -21.27 7.20
C THR A 96 8.95 -22.47 6.48
N LEU A 97 8.16 -22.19 5.44
CA LEU A 97 7.64 -23.19 4.50
C LEU A 97 8.55 -23.29 3.29
N TRP A 98 8.91 -22.15 2.71
CA TRP A 98 9.90 -22.04 1.64
C TRP A 98 10.52 -20.64 1.59
N GLU A 99 11.68 -20.55 0.96
CA GLU A 99 12.38 -19.31 0.61
C GLU A 99 12.77 -19.34 -0.87
N HIS A 100 12.62 -18.20 -1.55
CA HIS A 100 13.11 -17.97 -2.90
C HIS A 100 14.12 -16.83 -2.86
N ALA A 101 15.39 -17.14 -3.05
CA ALA A 101 16.47 -16.16 -3.06
C ALA A 101 16.78 -15.68 -4.49
N THR A 102 17.04 -14.39 -4.63
CA THR A 102 17.43 -13.77 -5.91
C THR A 102 18.66 -12.89 -5.68
N PRO A 103 19.71 -12.98 -6.52
CA PRO A 103 20.87 -12.09 -6.41
C PRO A 103 20.48 -10.62 -6.46
N MET A 104 21.02 -9.81 -5.54
CA MET A 104 20.74 -8.39 -5.40
C MET A 104 22.05 -7.61 -5.21
N THR A 105 22.33 -6.68 -6.12
CA THR A 105 23.53 -5.84 -6.12
C THR A 105 23.25 -4.36 -5.85
N PHE A 106 21.98 -4.02 -5.61
CA PHE A 106 21.56 -2.64 -5.34
C PHE A 106 22.17 -2.14 -4.02
N LYS A 107 22.64 -0.89 -4.04
CA LYS A 107 23.03 -0.12 -2.86
C LYS A 107 22.22 1.17 -2.84
N SER A 108 21.60 1.46 -1.71
CA SER A 108 20.88 2.69 -1.46
C SER A 108 21.86 3.85 -1.26
N ASP A 109 21.47 5.05 -1.65
CA ASP A 109 22.22 6.28 -1.35
C ASP A 109 22.12 6.69 0.13
N ALA A 110 21.27 6.01 0.92
CA ALA A 110 21.16 6.16 2.38
C ALA A 110 21.27 4.78 3.07
N PRO A 111 22.43 4.13 3.05
CA PRO A 111 22.60 2.77 3.56
C PRO A 111 22.33 2.64 5.06
N GLU A 112 22.45 3.72 5.83
CA GLU A 112 22.10 3.78 7.26
C GLU A 112 20.60 3.52 7.49
N MET A 113 19.75 3.85 6.50
CA MET A 113 18.30 3.56 6.54
C MET A 113 17.96 2.15 6.03
N GLY A 114 18.94 1.42 5.51
CA GLY A 114 18.81 0.09 4.92
C GLY A 114 18.75 0.09 3.40
N ASN A 115 18.97 -1.09 2.82
CA ASN A 115 18.95 -1.29 1.37
C ASN A 115 17.62 -1.90 0.87
N GLY A 116 16.55 -1.84 1.66
CA GLY A 116 15.31 -2.53 1.34
C GLY A 116 15.37 -4.04 1.65
N PRO A 117 14.46 -4.84 1.10
CA PRO A 117 13.33 -4.49 0.23
C PRO A 117 12.20 -3.73 0.94
N TYR A 118 11.40 -3.01 0.15
CA TYR A 118 10.34 -2.13 0.65
C TYR A 118 8.94 -2.59 0.23
N SER A 119 8.78 -3.15 -0.97
CA SER A 119 7.47 -3.52 -1.51
C SER A 119 6.85 -4.69 -0.77
N THR A 120 5.52 -4.69 -0.70
CA THR A 120 4.73 -5.78 -0.14
C THR A 120 4.38 -6.78 -1.25
N PRO A 121 4.50 -8.10 -1.01
CA PRO A 121 4.02 -9.12 -1.93
C PRO A 121 2.53 -8.97 -2.24
N LEU A 122 2.16 -9.26 -3.48
CA LEU A 122 0.78 -9.40 -3.91
C LEU A 122 0.46 -10.89 -4.08
N ILE A 123 -0.58 -11.36 -3.40
CA ILE A 123 -1.12 -12.69 -3.58
C ILE A 123 -2.29 -12.62 -4.57
N ALA A 124 -2.20 -13.34 -5.69
CA ALA A 124 -3.28 -13.42 -6.68
C ALA A 124 -3.38 -14.85 -7.22
N GLY A 125 -4.48 -15.51 -6.92
CA GLY A 125 -4.71 -16.91 -7.31
C GLY A 125 -3.67 -17.87 -6.71
N ASP A 126 -2.95 -18.56 -7.57
CA ASP A 126 -1.88 -19.51 -7.25
C ASP A 126 -0.48 -18.88 -7.23
N ARG A 127 -0.37 -17.54 -7.33
CA ARG A 127 0.87 -16.80 -7.52
C ARG A 127 1.13 -15.76 -6.45
N ILE A 128 2.41 -15.52 -6.23
CA ILE A 128 2.93 -14.37 -5.50
C ILE A 128 3.65 -13.48 -6.51
N PHE A 129 3.29 -12.20 -6.54
CA PHE A 129 4.03 -11.19 -7.30
C PHE A 129 4.82 -10.31 -6.35
N THR A 130 6.09 -10.12 -6.66
CA THR A 130 6.99 -9.29 -5.86
C THR A 130 7.76 -8.32 -6.75
N THR A 131 8.04 -7.13 -6.22
CA THR A 131 8.96 -6.18 -6.84
C THR A 131 10.18 -6.01 -5.93
N GLY A 132 11.32 -6.44 -6.40
CA GLY A 132 12.59 -6.33 -5.67
C GLY A 132 13.17 -4.93 -5.75
N VAL A 133 14.05 -4.59 -4.79
CA VAL A 133 14.67 -3.27 -4.66
C VAL A 133 15.45 -2.83 -5.90
N ALA A 134 15.98 -3.78 -6.68
CA ALA A 134 16.68 -3.55 -7.94
C ALA A 134 15.75 -3.50 -9.17
N GLY A 135 14.44 -3.28 -8.98
CA GLY A 135 13.45 -3.21 -10.06
C GLY A 135 13.09 -4.55 -10.69
N ARG A 136 13.24 -5.65 -9.96
CA ARG A 136 12.91 -6.98 -10.45
C ARG A 136 11.48 -7.34 -10.09
N LEU A 137 10.59 -7.42 -11.07
CA LEU A 137 9.25 -7.98 -10.92
C LEU A 137 9.32 -9.50 -11.12
N GLN A 138 8.76 -10.27 -10.19
CA GLN A 138 8.76 -11.73 -10.22
C GLN A 138 7.35 -12.28 -10.00
N SER A 139 7.05 -13.39 -10.67
CA SER A 139 5.92 -14.27 -10.36
C SER A 139 6.45 -15.58 -9.82
N ILE A 140 5.99 -15.96 -8.65
CA ILE A 140 6.43 -17.13 -7.91
C ILE A 140 5.21 -18.01 -7.63
N ASP A 141 5.35 -19.32 -7.82
CA ASP A 141 4.31 -20.28 -7.43
C ASP A 141 4.10 -20.23 -5.92
N LYS A 142 2.90 -19.94 -5.51
CA LYS A 142 2.54 -19.69 -4.11
C LYS A 142 2.82 -20.89 -3.19
N LYS A 143 2.65 -22.10 -3.70
CA LYS A 143 2.76 -23.34 -2.92
C LYS A 143 4.22 -23.80 -2.79
N SER A 144 4.98 -23.72 -3.85
CA SER A 144 6.32 -24.31 -3.92
C SER A 144 7.46 -23.31 -3.79
N GLY A 145 7.21 -21.99 -3.96
CA GLY A 145 8.27 -20.97 -4.04
C GLY A 145 9.07 -20.99 -5.35
N LYS A 146 8.63 -21.76 -6.36
CA LYS A 146 9.31 -21.83 -7.65
C LYS A 146 9.07 -20.55 -8.46
N LEU A 147 10.14 -19.97 -8.99
CA LEU A 147 10.05 -18.87 -9.96
C LEU A 147 9.31 -19.34 -11.21
N LEU A 148 8.27 -18.61 -11.62
CA LEU A 148 7.51 -18.86 -12.84
C LEU A 148 7.98 -17.99 -13.99
N TRP A 149 8.15 -16.68 -13.72
CA TRP A 149 8.73 -15.73 -14.66
C TRP A 149 9.30 -14.51 -13.91
N THR A 150 10.15 -13.75 -14.58
CA THR A 150 10.74 -12.52 -14.07
C THR A 150 10.89 -11.47 -15.17
N GLN A 151 10.77 -10.18 -14.80
CA GLN A 151 11.02 -9.01 -15.64
C GLN A 151 11.92 -8.04 -14.87
N ASN A 152 12.92 -7.47 -15.51
CA ASN A 152 13.71 -6.40 -14.91
C ASN A 152 13.20 -5.05 -15.43
N LEU A 153 12.47 -4.31 -14.57
CA LEU A 153 11.83 -3.06 -14.93
C LEU A 153 12.84 -1.98 -15.38
N TRP A 154 14.05 -2.04 -14.84
CA TRP A 154 15.10 -1.07 -15.18
C TRP A 154 15.95 -1.48 -16.39
N GLN A 155 16.31 -2.74 -16.50
CA GLN A 155 17.18 -3.23 -17.58
C GLN A 155 16.40 -3.56 -18.86
N ASP A 156 15.36 -4.39 -18.75
CA ASP A 156 14.61 -4.88 -19.91
C ASP A 156 13.69 -3.78 -20.45
N HIS A 157 13.09 -2.98 -19.55
CA HIS A 157 12.14 -1.94 -19.92
C HIS A 157 12.72 -0.52 -19.83
N LYS A 158 14.00 -0.34 -19.48
CA LYS A 158 14.68 0.97 -19.35
C LYS A 158 13.89 1.96 -18.46
N GLY A 159 13.29 1.44 -17.38
CA GLY A 159 12.53 2.23 -16.43
C GLY A 159 13.40 3.20 -15.64
N THR A 160 12.78 4.23 -15.05
CA THR A 160 13.47 5.20 -14.21
C THR A 160 14.00 4.55 -12.93
N ARG A 161 15.32 4.56 -12.77
CA ARG A 161 15.95 4.07 -11.55
C ARG A 161 15.72 5.06 -10.41
N LEU A 162 15.42 4.52 -9.23
CA LEU A 162 15.18 5.29 -8.01
C LEU A 162 16.38 5.25 -7.07
N MET A 163 16.70 6.37 -6.45
CA MET A 163 17.83 6.60 -5.55
C MET A 163 17.87 5.59 -4.39
N TYR A 164 16.72 5.34 -3.76
CA TYR A 164 16.58 4.41 -2.62
C TYR A 164 16.13 3.01 -3.04
N GLY A 165 16.07 2.73 -4.33
CA GLY A 165 15.59 1.47 -4.87
C GLY A 165 14.08 1.44 -5.13
N TYR A 166 13.64 0.38 -5.78
CA TYR A 166 12.24 0.19 -6.11
C TYR A 166 11.43 -0.18 -4.86
N SER A 167 10.32 0.51 -4.61
CA SER A 167 9.50 0.30 -3.40
C SER A 167 8.01 0.10 -3.65
N SER A 168 7.52 0.46 -4.83
CA SER A 168 6.10 0.34 -5.15
C SER A 168 5.64 -1.12 -5.12
N SER A 169 4.56 -1.40 -4.41
CA SER A 169 3.95 -2.72 -4.33
C SER A 169 3.04 -2.96 -5.53
N PRO A 170 3.11 -4.12 -6.19
CA PRO A 170 2.31 -4.42 -7.37
C PRO A 170 0.82 -4.49 -7.04
N ILE A 171 -0.02 -4.28 -8.04
CA ILE A 171 -1.48 -4.44 -7.94
C ILE A 171 -1.98 -5.35 -9.06
N ALA A 172 -2.91 -6.25 -8.73
CA ALA A 172 -3.60 -7.04 -9.74
C ALA A 172 -4.80 -6.30 -10.31
N PHE A 173 -5.01 -6.45 -11.59
CA PHE A 173 -6.26 -6.09 -12.25
C PHE A 173 -6.61 -7.18 -13.26
N ARG A 174 -7.67 -7.93 -13.00
CA ARG A 174 -8.07 -9.10 -13.79
C ARG A 174 -6.91 -10.09 -13.97
N ASP A 175 -6.48 -10.34 -15.22
CA ASP A 175 -5.39 -11.24 -15.60
C ASP A 175 -4.00 -10.56 -15.66
N THR A 176 -3.92 -9.30 -15.24
CA THR A 176 -2.66 -8.53 -15.26
C THR A 176 -2.16 -8.17 -13.86
N VAL A 177 -0.87 -7.93 -13.77
CA VAL A 177 -0.21 -7.24 -12.66
C VAL A 177 0.35 -5.91 -13.19
N ILE A 178 0.02 -4.81 -12.47
CA ILE A 178 0.33 -3.45 -12.89
C ILE A 178 1.34 -2.84 -11.92
N VAL A 179 2.35 -2.16 -12.48
CA VAL A 179 3.42 -1.52 -11.73
C VAL A 179 3.84 -0.19 -12.37
N PRO A 180 4.27 0.82 -11.60
CA PRO A 180 4.95 1.98 -12.14
C PRO A 180 6.38 1.60 -12.56
N VAL A 181 6.80 2.08 -13.72
CA VAL A 181 8.13 1.78 -14.29
C VAL A 181 8.91 3.07 -14.52
N GLY A 182 8.22 4.11 -14.96
CA GLY A 182 8.80 5.41 -15.27
C GLY A 182 9.50 5.47 -16.62
N GLY A 183 9.41 6.62 -17.24
CA GLY A 183 10.04 6.92 -18.52
C GLY A 183 9.07 6.97 -19.71
N PRO A 184 9.55 7.50 -20.86
CA PRO A 184 8.72 7.75 -22.03
C PRO A 184 8.02 6.49 -22.57
N GLY A 185 6.69 6.57 -22.76
CA GLY A 185 5.83 5.50 -23.27
C GLY A 185 5.60 4.33 -22.33
N LYS A 186 6.15 4.35 -21.11
CA LYS A 186 6.14 3.22 -20.16
C LYS A 186 6.17 3.63 -18.70
N ALA A 187 5.66 4.83 -18.41
CA ALA A 187 5.53 5.26 -17.01
C ALA A 187 4.79 4.20 -16.17
N VAL A 188 3.77 3.60 -16.76
CA VAL A 188 3.03 2.47 -16.17
C VAL A 188 3.00 1.30 -17.14
N MET A 189 3.19 0.11 -16.61
CA MET A 189 3.12 -1.14 -17.39
C MET A 189 2.24 -2.18 -16.72
N ALA A 190 1.52 -2.92 -17.53
CA ALA A 190 0.80 -4.12 -17.12
C ALA A 190 1.44 -5.35 -17.77
N PHE A 191 1.63 -6.37 -16.95
CA PHE A 191 2.17 -7.65 -17.36
C PHE A 191 1.10 -8.73 -17.17
N ARG A 192 0.99 -9.68 -18.11
CA ARG A 192 0.09 -10.82 -17.93
C ARG A 192 0.56 -11.67 -16.75
N GLN A 193 -0.34 -12.01 -15.87
CA GLN A 193 -0.01 -12.79 -14.67
C GLN A 193 0.54 -14.18 -15.05
N HIS A 194 0.04 -14.77 -16.15
CA HIS A 194 0.37 -16.12 -16.57
C HIS A 194 1.84 -16.28 -17.01
N ASP A 195 2.36 -15.40 -17.83
CA ASP A 195 3.67 -15.57 -18.48
C ASP A 195 4.61 -14.36 -18.39
N GLY A 196 4.14 -13.25 -17.78
CA GLY A 196 4.93 -12.03 -17.65
C GLY A 196 5.06 -11.22 -18.94
N SER A 197 4.39 -11.58 -20.03
CA SER A 197 4.38 -10.77 -21.25
C SER A 197 3.70 -9.41 -21.01
N VAL A 198 4.17 -8.39 -21.73
CA VAL A 198 3.60 -7.04 -21.62
C VAL A 198 2.21 -7.02 -22.22
N ALA A 199 1.20 -6.70 -21.41
CA ALA A 199 -0.17 -6.49 -21.88
C ALA A 199 -0.32 -5.08 -22.47
N TRP A 200 0.21 -4.08 -21.77
CA TRP A 200 0.30 -2.70 -22.26
C TRP A 200 1.39 -1.92 -21.51
N ALA A 201 1.89 -0.85 -22.14
CA ALA A 201 2.80 0.15 -21.58
C ALA A 201 2.35 1.52 -22.03
N ARG A 202 2.26 2.51 -21.13
CA ARG A 202 1.69 3.85 -21.42
C ARG A 202 2.31 4.93 -20.57
N ASN A 203 2.10 6.17 -21.05
CA ASN A 203 2.40 7.43 -20.39
C ASN A 203 3.92 7.75 -20.24
N ASP A 204 4.23 8.99 -19.83
CA ASP A 204 5.58 9.57 -19.91
C ASP A 204 6.04 10.19 -18.57
N PHE A 205 5.56 9.68 -17.43
CA PHE A 205 5.94 10.18 -16.11
C PHE A 205 7.24 9.53 -15.61
N GLY A 206 8.02 10.28 -14.82
CA GLY A 206 9.12 9.73 -14.04
C GLY A 206 8.60 8.81 -12.95
N ASN A 207 9.42 7.84 -12.48
CA ASN A 207 9.01 6.94 -11.40
C ASN A 207 9.05 7.64 -10.04
N ALA A 208 8.30 7.08 -9.06
CA ALA A 208 8.35 7.44 -7.65
C ALA A 208 8.20 6.17 -6.79
N TYR A 209 8.00 6.35 -5.48
CA TYR A 209 8.02 5.26 -4.50
C TYR A 209 6.62 4.78 -4.11
N SER A 210 5.59 5.56 -4.45
CA SER A 210 4.20 5.30 -4.08
C SER A 210 3.63 4.05 -4.76
N SER A 211 2.78 3.34 -4.06
CA SER A 211 2.06 2.18 -4.59
C SER A 211 0.75 2.61 -5.28
N PRO A 212 0.35 1.96 -6.39
CA PRO A 212 -0.88 2.29 -7.10
C PRO A 212 -2.14 1.96 -6.29
N LEU A 213 -3.24 2.63 -6.63
CA LEU A 213 -4.55 2.43 -6.00
C LEU A 213 -5.63 2.29 -7.07
N LEU A 214 -6.44 1.22 -7.00
CA LEU A 214 -7.66 1.10 -7.82
C LEU A 214 -8.80 1.82 -7.12
N ILE A 215 -9.47 2.71 -7.82
CA ILE A 215 -10.66 3.44 -7.35
C ILE A 215 -11.83 3.23 -8.29
N ASP A 216 -13.02 3.43 -7.78
CA ASP A 216 -14.24 3.54 -8.59
C ASP A 216 -14.79 4.97 -8.47
N VAL A 217 -14.97 5.63 -9.61
CA VAL A 217 -15.60 6.96 -9.68
C VAL A 217 -16.95 6.80 -10.36
N ASP A 218 -17.99 6.66 -9.56
CA ASP A 218 -19.38 6.51 -10.02
C ASP A 218 -19.55 5.38 -11.07
N GLY A 219 -18.95 4.20 -10.80
CA GLY A 219 -18.97 3.01 -11.66
C GLY A 219 -17.94 3.02 -12.79
N LEU A 220 -16.92 3.88 -12.75
CA LEU A 220 -15.79 3.89 -13.66
C LEU A 220 -14.50 3.54 -12.91
N GLU A 221 -14.00 2.31 -13.09
CA GLU A 221 -12.75 1.86 -12.49
C GLU A 221 -11.54 2.62 -13.06
N GLN A 222 -10.68 3.11 -12.18
CA GLN A 222 -9.49 3.89 -12.54
C GLN A 222 -8.31 3.48 -11.66
N MET A 223 -7.13 3.31 -12.26
CA MET A 223 -5.89 3.03 -11.55
C MET A 223 -5.13 4.33 -11.31
N VAL A 224 -5.04 4.73 -10.06
CA VAL A 224 -4.37 5.97 -9.62
C VAL A 224 -2.91 5.71 -9.33
N PHE A 225 -2.06 6.64 -9.77
CA PHE A 225 -0.63 6.68 -9.50
C PHE A 225 -0.23 8.05 -8.97
N LEU A 226 0.66 8.05 -7.99
CA LEU A 226 1.41 9.23 -7.57
C LEU A 226 2.86 9.01 -7.99
N MET A 227 3.27 9.68 -9.06
CA MET A 227 4.59 9.55 -9.67
C MET A 227 5.28 10.90 -9.73
N ASP A 228 6.51 10.95 -10.23
CA ASP A 228 7.26 12.20 -10.32
C ASP A 228 6.53 13.20 -11.25
N GLY A 229 6.21 14.35 -10.68
CA GLY A 229 5.53 15.46 -11.34
C GLY A 229 4.01 15.42 -11.37
N ALA A 230 3.34 14.30 -11.01
CA ALA A 230 1.89 14.25 -11.07
C ALA A 230 1.26 13.14 -10.20
N VAL A 231 0.02 13.40 -9.79
CA VAL A 231 -0.96 12.35 -9.51
C VAL A 231 -1.87 12.23 -10.74
N PHE A 232 -2.12 11.02 -11.18
CA PHE A 232 -2.93 10.76 -12.37
C PHE A 232 -3.64 9.41 -12.28
N ALA A 233 -4.63 9.20 -13.10
CA ALA A 233 -5.23 7.90 -13.26
C ALA A 233 -5.24 7.44 -14.72
N VAL A 234 -5.20 6.13 -14.87
CA VAL A 234 -5.32 5.47 -16.17
C VAL A 234 -6.49 4.48 -16.16
N ASN A 235 -7.01 4.19 -17.35
CA ASN A 235 -7.88 3.05 -17.55
C ASN A 235 -7.06 1.76 -17.29
N PRO A 236 -7.42 0.92 -16.30
CA PRO A 236 -6.62 -0.25 -15.96
C PRO A 236 -6.59 -1.34 -17.05
N HIS A 237 -7.50 -1.30 -18.05
CA HIS A 237 -7.54 -2.26 -19.14
C HIS A 237 -6.46 -2.01 -20.20
N ASN A 238 -6.10 -0.75 -20.47
CA ASN A 238 -5.24 -0.41 -21.61
C ASN A 238 -4.19 0.68 -21.31
N GLY A 239 -4.21 1.24 -20.10
CA GLY A 239 -3.26 2.26 -19.67
C GLY A 239 -3.55 3.68 -20.18
N ASP A 240 -4.68 3.92 -20.85
CA ASP A 240 -5.03 5.24 -21.36
C ASP A 240 -5.27 6.23 -20.23
N LEU A 241 -4.65 7.40 -20.35
CA LEU A 241 -4.75 8.47 -19.35
C LEU A 241 -6.19 8.98 -19.22
N GLN A 242 -6.72 8.96 -18.01
CA GLN A 242 -8.07 9.45 -17.69
C GLN A 242 -8.05 10.92 -17.25
N TRP A 243 -7.14 11.23 -16.34
CA TRP A 243 -6.91 12.58 -15.83
C TRP A 243 -5.52 12.69 -15.21
N ARG A 244 -5.04 13.93 -15.04
CA ARG A 244 -3.81 14.26 -14.32
C ARG A 244 -3.94 15.58 -13.58
N VAL A 245 -3.30 15.64 -12.40
CA VAL A 245 -3.13 16.87 -11.61
C VAL A 245 -1.65 17.02 -11.28
N PRO A 246 -1.03 18.19 -11.50
CA PRO A 246 0.37 18.44 -11.13
C PRO A 246 0.57 18.23 -9.63
N PHE A 247 1.59 17.45 -9.27
CA PHE A 247 2.00 17.20 -7.89
C PHE A 247 3.50 16.92 -7.89
N GLN A 248 4.29 17.89 -7.45
CA GLN A 248 5.75 17.78 -7.47
C GLN A 248 6.30 17.61 -6.06
N ALA A 249 7.00 16.52 -5.81
CA ALA A 249 7.85 16.35 -4.65
C ALA A 249 9.31 16.58 -5.06
N SER A 250 10.09 17.31 -4.26
CA SER A 250 11.52 17.47 -4.50
C SER A 250 12.21 16.11 -4.59
N TYR A 251 13.14 15.99 -5.53
CA TYR A 251 13.87 14.73 -5.82
C TYR A 251 13.00 13.57 -6.31
N GLY A 252 11.74 13.80 -6.72
CA GLY A 252 10.80 12.73 -7.09
C GLY A 252 10.40 11.82 -5.92
N ILE A 253 10.58 12.27 -4.66
CA ILE A 253 10.33 11.45 -3.48
C ILE A 253 8.87 11.58 -3.05
N ALA A 254 7.98 10.88 -3.74
CA ALA A 254 6.60 10.67 -3.35
C ALA A 254 6.42 9.21 -2.92
N VAL A 255 6.18 8.97 -1.63
CA VAL A 255 6.17 7.62 -1.02
C VAL A 255 4.77 7.17 -0.64
N ALA A 256 3.98 8.07 -0.04
CA ALA A 256 2.68 7.73 0.48
C ALA A 256 1.69 7.32 -0.62
N THR A 257 0.93 6.27 -0.37
CA THR A 257 -0.15 5.85 -1.26
C THR A 257 -1.30 6.85 -1.18
N PRO A 258 -1.90 7.26 -2.31
CA PRO A 258 -3.12 8.06 -2.33
C PRO A 258 -4.26 7.42 -1.52
N VAL A 259 -5.12 8.24 -0.91
CA VAL A 259 -6.24 7.77 -0.11
C VAL A 259 -7.56 8.22 -0.72
N TRP A 260 -8.35 7.25 -1.16
CA TRP A 260 -9.68 7.45 -1.74
C TRP A 260 -10.77 7.28 -0.71
N GLY A 261 -11.89 7.96 -0.88
CA GLY A 261 -13.04 7.76 -0.03
C GLY A 261 -14.29 8.57 -0.40
N PRO A 262 -15.27 8.66 0.48
CA PRO A 262 -16.57 9.29 0.24
C PRO A 262 -16.49 10.67 -0.41
N GLY A 263 -17.51 11.01 -1.21
CA GLY A 263 -17.61 12.29 -1.92
C GLY A 263 -16.64 12.39 -3.11
N ASN A 264 -16.15 11.27 -3.61
CA ASN A 264 -15.18 11.22 -4.72
C ASN A 264 -13.93 12.10 -4.46
N LEU A 265 -13.45 12.08 -3.21
CA LEU A 265 -12.31 12.85 -2.75
C LEU A 265 -11.07 11.97 -2.61
N LEU A 266 -10.03 12.34 -3.35
CA LEU A 266 -8.73 11.72 -3.35
C LEU A 266 -7.74 12.60 -2.60
N PHE A 267 -7.21 12.11 -1.45
CA PHE A 267 -6.12 12.76 -0.73
C PHE A 267 -4.78 12.24 -1.23
N VAL A 268 -3.85 13.17 -1.49
CA VAL A 268 -2.45 12.88 -1.85
C VAL A 268 -1.53 13.74 -1.00
N SER A 269 -0.39 13.19 -0.60
CA SER A 269 0.61 13.94 0.16
C SER A 269 2.01 13.38 -0.05
N ALA A 270 2.99 14.26 0.04
CA ALA A 270 4.40 13.89 0.14
C ALA A 270 5.15 14.90 1.01
N GLU A 271 6.31 14.49 1.47
CA GLU A 271 7.30 15.37 2.14
C GLU A 271 8.05 16.21 1.09
N TYR A 272 9.14 16.84 1.47
CA TYR A 272 10.06 17.58 0.58
C TYR A 272 9.34 18.64 -0.27
N ASP A 273 8.66 19.56 0.42
CA ASP A 273 7.97 20.74 -0.14
C ASP A 273 6.71 20.47 -0.97
N ALA A 274 6.31 19.21 -1.15
CA ALA A 274 5.10 18.86 -1.87
C ALA A 274 3.81 19.21 -1.12
N GLY A 275 3.77 18.93 0.17
CA GLY A 275 2.56 19.14 0.98
C GLY A 275 1.48 18.11 0.73
N ALA A 276 0.22 18.53 0.83
CA ALA A 276 -0.95 17.68 0.58
C ALA A 276 -1.97 18.39 -0.30
N LYS A 277 -2.75 17.61 -1.03
CA LYS A 277 -3.91 18.07 -1.82
C LYS A 277 -5.07 17.11 -1.63
N VAL A 278 -6.28 17.65 -1.75
CA VAL A 278 -7.48 16.86 -2.03
C VAL A 278 -7.99 17.21 -3.41
N ILE A 279 -8.25 16.19 -4.20
CA ILE A 279 -8.74 16.27 -5.56
C ILE A 279 -10.15 15.69 -5.58
N HIS A 280 -11.09 16.45 -6.08
CA HIS A 280 -12.45 15.98 -6.34
C HIS A 280 -12.52 15.40 -7.75
N LEU A 281 -12.98 14.17 -7.86
CA LEU A 281 -13.16 13.48 -9.12
C LEU A 281 -14.65 13.42 -9.47
N GLN A 282 -15.00 13.90 -10.66
CA GLN A 282 -16.38 13.90 -11.13
C GLN A 282 -16.45 13.19 -12.48
N ARG A 283 -17.29 12.16 -12.55
CA ARG A 283 -17.52 11.43 -13.80
C ARG A 283 -18.51 12.20 -14.70
N ASP A 284 -18.17 12.25 -15.99
CA ASP A 284 -19.07 12.69 -17.07
C ASP A 284 -18.96 11.67 -18.22
N GLY A 285 -19.92 10.77 -18.28
CA GLY A 285 -19.92 9.67 -19.25
C GLY A 285 -18.72 8.73 -19.05
N LEU A 286 -17.81 8.68 -20.01
CA LEU A 286 -16.56 7.90 -19.97
C LEU A 286 -15.35 8.75 -19.56
N ARG A 287 -15.55 10.02 -19.22
CA ARG A 287 -14.50 10.95 -18.79
C ARG A 287 -14.59 11.20 -17.30
N THR A 288 -13.48 11.58 -16.72
CA THR A 288 -13.40 12.06 -15.35
C THR A 288 -12.70 13.41 -15.33
N THR A 289 -13.34 14.40 -14.71
CA THR A 289 -12.73 15.68 -14.39
C THR A 289 -12.12 15.61 -13.00
N ALA A 290 -10.86 16.04 -12.89
CA ALA A 290 -10.14 16.10 -11.63
C ALA A 290 -9.91 17.58 -11.27
N THR A 291 -10.49 18.02 -10.16
CA THR A 291 -10.43 19.41 -9.70
C THR A 291 -9.79 19.46 -8.31
N GLU A 292 -8.76 20.30 -8.14
CA GLU A 292 -8.17 20.56 -6.83
C GLU A 292 -9.22 21.20 -5.90
N ARG A 293 -9.54 20.53 -4.81
CA ARG A 293 -10.47 21.01 -3.79
C ARG A 293 -9.77 21.98 -2.85
N TRP A 294 -8.59 21.57 -2.39
CA TRP A 294 -7.69 22.38 -1.58
C TRP A 294 -6.26 21.83 -1.66
N ALA A 295 -5.29 22.66 -1.30
CA ALA A 295 -3.89 22.29 -1.15
C ALA A 295 -3.28 22.94 0.11
N SER A 296 -2.28 22.29 0.69
CA SER A 296 -1.54 22.80 1.84
C SER A 296 -0.08 22.35 1.77
N ASN A 297 0.85 23.27 1.85
CA ASN A 297 2.29 22.99 1.93
C ASN A 297 2.77 22.63 3.35
N ARG A 298 1.88 22.75 4.36
CA ARG A 298 2.17 22.46 5.77
C ARG A 298 1.82 21.05 6.18
N LEU A 299 0.90 20.40 5.44
CA LEU A 299 0.46 19.04 5.70
C LEU A 299 1.33 18.10 4.86
N ARG A 300 2.18 17.32 5.50
CA ARG A 300 3.18 16.49 4.82
C ARG A 300 3.18 15.09 5.38
N LEU A 301 3.18 14.10 4.50
CA LEU A 301 3.28 12.68 4.86
C LEU A 301 4.49 12.09 4.13
N HIS A 302 5.39 11.43 4.87
CA HIS A 302 6.61 10.86 4.31
C HIS A 302 6.49 9.34 4.08
N HIS A 303 6.95 8.53 5.04
CA HIS A 303 7.01 7.08 4.88
C HIS A 303 5.73 6.36 5.33
N GLY A 304 4.91 6.99 6.16
CA GLY A 304 3.72 6.37 6.73
C GLY A 304 2.59 6.21 5.73
N ASN A 305 1.52 5.65 6.21
CA ASN A 305 0.22 5.65 5.54
C ASN A 305 -0.72 6.66 6.21
N ALA A 306 -1.69 7.14 5.46
CA ALA A 306 -2.79 7.91 6.01
C ALA A 306 -4.03 7.02 6.17
N MET A 307 -4.82 7.31 7.20
CA MET A 307 -6.05 6.59 7.52
C MET A 307 -7.23 7.53 7.41
N ARG A 308 -8.10 7.32 6.44
CA ARG A 308 -9.35 8.05 6.31
C ARG A 308 -10.47 7.30 7.01
N ILE A 309 -11.12 7.95 7.95
CA ILE A 309 -12.32 7.47 8.65
C ILE A 309 -13.39 8.53 8.42
N ASP A 310 -14.42 8.19 7.68
CA ASP A 310 -15.45 9.11 7.21
C ASP A 310 -14.84 10.35 6.52
N ASP A 311 -15.10 11.55 7.02
CA ASP A 311 -14.56 12.80 6.49
C ASP A 311 -13.26 13.25 7.17
N THR A 312 -12.71 12.49 8.09
CA THR A 312 -11.45 12.82 8.77
C THR A 312 -10.32 11.93 8.27
N ILE A 313 -9.19 12.53 7.93
CA ILE A 313 -7.96 11.80 7.62
C ILE A 313 -6.94 12.00 8.73
N TYR A 314 -6.36 10.88 9.20
CA TYR A 314 -5.32 10.81 10.22
C TYR A 314 -4.02 10.37 9.58
N PHE A 315 -2.95 11.09 9.82
CA PHE A 315 -1.61 10.72 9.35
C PHE A 315 -0.53 11.29 10.26
N SER A 316 0.62 10.61 10.30
CA SER A 316 1.78 11.07 11.04
C SER A 316 2.83 11.60 10.08
N SER A 317 3.19 12.86 10.25
CA SER A 317 4.27 13.50 9.49
C SER A 317 5.64 13.25 10.13
N GLY A 318 6.69 13.72 9.50
CA GLY A 318 8.04 13.77 10.05
C GLY A 318 9.06 13.08 9.17
N GLY A 319 9.64 13.84 8.25
CA GLY A 319 10.86 13.51 7.53
C GLY A 319 12.12 13.89 8.32
N LYS A 320 13.29 13.76 7.69
CA LYS A 320 14.58 14.18 8.28
C LYS A 320 14.56 15.70 8.55
N GLY A 321 14.70 16.07 9.83
CA GLY A 321 14.74 17.48 10.25
C GLY A 321 13.39 18.17 10.45
N SER A 322 12.26 17.51 10.21
CA SER A 322 10.93 18.05 10.51
C SER A 322 10.37 17.50 11.82
N VAL A 323 9.53 18.29 12.47
CA VAL A 323 8.80 17.84 13.68
C VAL A 323 7.76 16.81 13.24
N ALA A 324 7.80 15.64 13.85
CA ALA A 324 6.77 14.65 13.65
C ALA A 324 5.47 15.05 14.35
N LEU A 325 4.37 15.06 13.61
CA LEU A 325 3.04 15.42 14.08
C LEU A 325 2.02 14.37 13.65
N LEU A 326 1.29 13.82 14.61
CA LEU A 326 0.02 13.16 14.30
C LEU A 326 -1.02 14.24 14.01
N SER A 327 -1.65 14.19 12.87
CA SER A 327 -2.61 15.20 12.42
C SER A 327 -3.96 14.57 12.12
N ALA A 328 -5.04 15.27 12.49
CA ALA A 328 -6.39 15.02 11.97
C ALA A 328 -6.83 16.21 11.11
N VAL A 329 -7.29 15.92 9.92
CA VAL A 329 -7.69 16.93 8.92
C VAL A 329 -9.06 16.56 8.37
N ASP A 330 -9.95 17.54 8.30
CA ASP A 330 -11.23 17.43 7.59
C ASP A 330 -10.97 17.37 6.09
N VAL A 331 -11.30 16.25 5.47
CA VAL A 331 -10.98 15.98 4.06
C VAL A 331 -11.71 16.93 3.11
N PRO A 332 -13.02 17.22 3.27
CA PRO A 332 -13.73 18.14 2.39
C PRO A 332 -13.19 19.57 2.40
N SER A 333 -12.75 20.10 3.54
CA SER A 333 -12.36 21.51 3.69
C SER A 333 -10.86 21.75 3.82
N GLY A 334 -10.07 20.73 4.16
CA GLY A 334 -8.65 20.87 4.46
C GLY A 334 -8.35 21.49 5.84
N LYS A 335 -9.39 21.71 6.66
CA LYS A 335 -9.22 22.25 8.00
C LYS A 335 -8.47 21.27 8.89
N VAL A 336 -7.37 21.73 9.48
CA VAL A 336 -6.68 20.98 10.54
C VAL A 336 -7.58 21.01 11.78
N LEU A 337 -8.03 19.84 12.21
CA LEU A 337 -8.87 19.67 13.39
C LEU A 337 -8.02 19.71 14.65
N TRP A 338 -6.91 18.97 14.64
CA TRP A 338 -5.90 18.99 15.70
C TRP A 338 -4.56 18.42 15.19
N GLN A 339 -3.49 18.72 15.93
CA GLN A 339 -2.15 18.16 15.74
C GLN A 339 -1.52 17.85 17.10
N ASP A 340 -0.77 16.75 17.17
CA ASP A 340 -0.14 16.28 18.39
C ASP A 340 1.27 15.73 18.13
N ARG A 341 2.18 15.87 19.09
CA ARG A 341 3.60 15.47 19.01
C ARG A 341 3.91 14.15 19.70
N SER A 342 2.95 13.56 20.41
CA SER A 342 3.20 12.37 21.23
C SER A 342 3.37 11.08 20.45
N ILE A 343 2.92 11.06 19.17
CA ILE A 343 3.01 9.91 18.28
C ILE A 343 3.74 10.32 16.99
N ALA A 344 4.98 9.89 16.87
CA ALA A 344 5.87 10.30 15.80
C ALA A 344 6.04 9.22 14.73
N LYS A 345 6.03 9.60 13.44
CA LYS A 345 6.36 8.73 12.30
C LYS A 345 5.60 7.40 12.32
N ALA A 346 4.32 7.45 12.62
CA ALA A 346 3.52 6.26 12.82
C ALA A 346 2.90 5.73 11.54
N THR A 347 2.64 4.43 11.57
CA THR A 347 1.85 3.68 10.59
C THR A 347 0.63 3.07 11.26
N PHE A 348 -0.43 2.82 10.48
CA PHE A 348 -1.74 2.54 11.02
C PHE A 348 -2.43 1.36 10.34
N VAL A 349 -3.29 0.66 11.12
CA VAL A 349 -4.36 -0.21 10.64
C VAL A 349 -5.64 0.15 11.39
N TRP A 350 -6.74 0.27 10.65
CA TRP A 350 -8.07 0.48 11.22
C TRP A 350 -8.86 -0.81 11.27
N ALA A 351 -9.31 -1.18 12.45
CA ALA A 351 -10.16 -2.34 12.67
C ALA A 351 -10.97 -2.18 13.97
N ASP A 352 -12.18 -2.72 13.99
CA ASP A 352 -13.03 -2.79 15.20
C ASP A 352 -13.15 -1.42 15.92
N LYS A 353 -13.31 -0.33 15.13
CA LYS A 353 -13.39 1.06 15.60
C LYS A 353 -12.15 1.56 16.35
N LYS A 354 -11.00 0.94 16.13
CA LYS A 354 -9.72 1.24 16.78
C LYS A 354 -8.63 1.47 15.74
N LEU A 355 -7.76 2.42 16.02
CA LEU A 355 -6.56 2.67 15.24
C LEU A 355 -5.38 1.95 15.92
N ILE A 356 -4.96 0.85 15.32
CA ILE A 356 -3.77 0.10 15.73
C ILE A 356 -2.57 0.82 15.12
N THR A 357 -1.73 1.38 15.97
CA THR A 357 -0.67 2.32 15.59
C THR A 357 0.69 1.73 15.96
N LEU A 358 1.62 1.70 15.01
CA LEU A 358 3.02 1.41 15.26
C LEU A 358 3.84 2.65 14.92
N ASP A 359 4.54 3.23 15.91
CA ASP A 359 5.41 4.37 15.65
C ASP A 359 6.82 3.94 15.18
N GLY A 360 7.60 4.91 14.73
CA GLY A 360 8.95 4.67 14.20
C GLY A 360 9.94 4.13 15.23
N ASP A 361 9.65 4.31 16.52
CA ASP A 361 10.48 3.85 17.64
C ASP A 361 10.09 2.46 18.15
N GLY A 362 9.05 1.85 17.55
CA GLY A 362 8.62 0.49 17.87
C GLY A 362 7.55 0.36 18.94
N ASN A 363 6.89 1.46 19.32
CA ASN A 363 5.76 1.43 20.22
C ASN A 363 4.48 1.00 19.47
N LEU A 364 3.87 -0.07 19.93
CA LEU A 364 2.52 -0.45 19.53
C LEU A 364 1.51 0.25 20.42
N MET A 365 0.55 0.93 19.82
CA MET A 365 -0.50 1.65 20.54
C MET A 365 -1.88 1.29 20.00
N LEU A 366 -2.86 1.26 20.90
CA LEU A 366 -4.28 1.22 20.55
C LEU A 366 -4.86 2.61 20.79
N VAL A 367 -5.35 3.22 19.74
CA VAL A 367 -5.79 4.61 19.74
C VAL A 367 -7.26 4.68 19.33
N LEU A 368 -8.04 5.46 20.08
CA LEU A 368 -9.41 5.84 19.74
C LEU A 368 -9.38 7.26 19.17
N PRO A 369 -9.39 7.43 17.84
CA PRO A 369 -9.36 8.74 17.23
C PRO A 369 -10.75 9.33 17.11
N SER A 370 -10.83 10.67 17.14
CA SER A 370 -12.04 11.43 16.84
C SER A 370 -11.67 12.78 16.20
N PRO A 371 -12.62 13.49 15.57
CA PRO A 371 -12.39 14.85 15.09
C PRO A 371 -12.01 15.87 16.18
N GLN A 372 -12.29 15.57 17.45
CA GLN A 372 -12.00 16.46 18.58
C GLN A 372 -10.67 16.13 19.29
N GLY A 373 -10.05 14.99 18.96
CA GLY A 373 -8.82 14.53 19.60
C GLY A 373 -8.68 13.01 19.51
N PHE A 374 -7.78 12.45 20.33
CA PHE A 374 -7.60 11.01 20.41
C PHE A 374 -7.30 10.57 21.83
N LYS A 375 -7.54 9.29 22.11
CA LYS A 375 -7.18 8.66 23.37
C LYS A 375 -6.31 7.43 23.11
N VAL A 376 -5.10 7.39 23.66
CA VAL A 376 -4.30 6.16 23.73
C VAL A 376 -4.84 5.32 24.87
N VAL A 377 -5.37 4.13 24.58
CA VAL A 377 -5.96 3.23 25.57
C VAL A 377 -5.00 2.12 25.99
N SER A 378 -4.02 1.81 25.14
CA SER A 378 -2.93 0.88 25.47
C SER A 378 -1.67 1.27 24.72
N LYS A 379 -0.51 1.04 25.32
CA LYS A 379 0.82 1.24 24.71
C LYS A 379 1.78 0.17 25.22
N ALA A 380 2.62 -0.36 24.32
CA ALA A 380 3.71 -1.26 24.65
C ALA A 380 4.89 -1.03 23.69
N GLU A 381 6.12 -1.05 24.21
CA GLU A 381 7.35 -1.03 23.43
C GLU A 381 7.72 -2.46 23.02
N LEU A 382 7.65 -2.77 21.73
CA LEU A 382 7.77 -4.15 21.23
C LEU A 382 8.92 -4.35 20.25
N MET A 383 9.27 -3.31 19.49
CA MET A 383 10.31 -3.34 18.47
C MET A 383 11.53 -2.51 18.90
N THR A 384 12.70 -2.88 18.43
CA THR A 384 13.99 -2.27 18.86
C THR A 384 14.77 -1.65 17.71
N SER A 385 14.23 -1.72 16.50
CA SER A 385 14.79 -1.12 15.30
C SER A 385 13.75 -0.24 14.61
N LEU A 386 14.15 0.52 13.58
CA LEU A 386 13.25 1.36 12.80
C LEU A 386 12.01 0.57 12.33
N SER A 387 10.82 1.03 12.74
CA SER A 387 9.54 0.35 12.57
C SER A 387 8.64 1.13 11.63
N TRP A 388 9.03 1.25 10.36
CA TRP A 388 8.29 1.98 9.32
C TRP A 388 7.33 1.12 8.51
N THR A 389 7.29 -0.17 8.82
CA THR A 389 6.40 -1.11 8.12
C THR A 389 4.99 -1.03 8.72
N PRO A 390 3.96 -0.73 7.92
CA PRO A 390 2.59 -0.77 8.42
C PRO A 390 2.24 -2.16 8.96
N PRO A 391 1.52 -2.24 10.09
CA PRO A 391 1.04 -3.50 10.62
C PRO A 391 0.13 -4.24 9.63
N THR A 392 0.07 -5.56 9.75
CA THR A 392 -0.87 -6.42 9.02
C THR A 392 -1.78 -7.11 10.03
N LEU A 393 -3.11 -6.99 9.86
CA LEU A 393 -4.09 -7.57 10.75
C LEU A 393 -5.00 -8.56 10.02
N VAL A 394 -5.08 -9.80 10.54
CA VAL A 394 -5.94 -10.88 10.02
C VAL A 394 -6.73 -11.48 11.17
N GLY A 395 -8.03 -11.25 11.22
CA GLY A 395 -8.82 -11.51 12.41
C GLY A 395 -8.29 -10.72 13.60
N THR A 396 -7.93 -11.40 14.71
CA THR A 396 -7.25 -10.76 15.86
C THR A 396 -5.74 -10.91 15.81
N ARG A 397 -5.19 -11.55 14.77
CA ARG A 397 -3.76 -11.79 14.61
C ARG A 397 -3.08 -10.59 13.97
N LEU A 398 -2.22 -9.90 14.75
CA LEU A 398 -1.41 -8.78 14.30
C LEU A 398 0.01 -9.25 13.97
N TYR A 399 0.48 -8.92 12.78
CA TYR A 399 1.87 -9.13 12.37
C TYR A 399 2.57 -7.78 12.32
N LEU A 400 3.67 -7.68 13.06
CA LEU A 400 4.54 -6.52 13.12
C LEU A 400 5.90 -6.86 12.55
N ARG A 401 6.53 -5.88 11.95
CA ARG A 401 7.89 -5.97 11.45
C ARG A 401 8.64 -4.66 11.70
N ASP A 402 9.82 -4.76 12.30
CA ASP A 402 10.84 -3.74 12.19
C ASP A 402 11.85 -4.10 11.10
N ARG A 403 12.95 -3.37 11.01
CA ARG A 403 13.99 -3.58 10.00
C ARG A 403 14.58 -5.00 10.01
N ARG A 404 14.59 -5.72 11.15
CA ARG A 404 15.33 -6.98 11.35
C ARG A 404 14.54 -8.10 12.06
N THR A 405 13.38 -7.80 12.55
CA THR A 405 12.56 -8.73 13.33
C THR A 405 11.13 -8.73 12.85
N MET A 406 10.50 -9.87 12.89
CA MET A 406 9.07 -10.03 12.66
C MET A 406 8.43 -10.78 13.82
N MET A 407 7.22 -10.39 14.21
CA MET A 407 6.46 -11.04 15.25
C MET A 407 4.97 -11.14 14.94
N ALA A 408 4.32 -12.12 15.55
CA ALA A 408 2.86 -12.21 15.59
C ALA A 408 2.36 -12.06 17.02
N LEU A 409 1.32 -11.27 17.15
CA LEU A 409 0.61 -10.98 18.39
C LEU A 409 -0.86 -11.37 18.24
N ASP A 410 -1.53 -11.60 19.35
CA ASP A 410 -2.97 -11.83 19.40
C ASP A 410 -3.64 -10.67 20.14
N LEU A 411 -4.51 -9.97 19.45
CA LEU A 411 -5.24 -8.82 19.98
C LEU A 411 -6.61 -9.17 20.55
N GLY A 412 -7.04 -10.44 20.42
CA GLY A 412 -8.33 -10.94 20.92
C GLY A 412 -8.28 -11.59 22.30
#